data_5a172266d90129cc0058ebab6425def7
#
_entry.id   5a172266d90129cc0058ebab6425def7
#
_cell.length_a   1.000
_cell.length_b   1.000
_cell.length_c   1.000
_cell.angle_alpha   90.00
_cell.angle_beta   90.00
_cell.angle_gamma   90.00
#
_symmetry.space_group_name_H-M   'P 1'
#
loop_
_entity.id
_entity.type
_entity.pdbx_description
1 polymer ?
#
loop_
_entity_poly.entity_id
_entity_poly.type
_entity_poly.pdbx_seq_one_letter_code
_entity_poly.pdbx_strand_id
1 'polypeptide(L)'
;MSAKELDSLLCLLSEKKKKAELEETEANLQLLFNFLQCLRKQKLDELHEIRDDLEYIKEDIRSVEKYRLDLYRARDRCLAKTRILWGESSAKSLSLRGQQSLGTISNVPNAQGESLAVSNSLQSRITKAPLNYQQIQMEDGLNGSVPEHAVAKRRQVHAQFNDLQDCYLQKRRRGARKSQKQEENVVIDGSKEGYNTGLDEFRHVLTTFTRYCRLQVVAEFRHADLFHTGNIVSSIEFDRDDELFAIAGVSRRIKVFEFASVVNEPADVQCPVVEMTTRSKLSCLSWNKHKKNYIASSDYEGIVTVWDVTTHQSVMECEEHEKRAWSVDFSCTEPSMLVSGSDDCKVKVWCMRQEASVLSIDMKANICSVKFNPGSNFHVAVGSADHHVHYYDLRNIRQPLHVFSGHRKAVSYVKFMSSNELASASTDSTMRLWDVKDNIPLRTYRGHTNERNFVGLTVNSEYIACGSERNEVFVYHKAISKPAAWYSFGSDRNESDGERGACFISAVCWKSDSSAILSANSLGTIKVLSLAA
;
A
#
# COMPACT_ATOMS: atom_id res chain seq x y z
N MET A 1 63.83 -54.51 -7.95
CA MET A 1 63.60 -53.46 -8.99
C MET A 1 64.92 -52.81 -9.32
N SER A 2 65.28 -52.77 -10.60
CA SER A 2 66.48 -52.07 -11.03
C SER A 2 66.25 -50.58 -11.15
N ALA A 3 67.30 -49.76 -11.07
CA ALA A 3 67.16 -48.30 -11.22
C ALA A 3 66.45 -47.88 -12.55
N LYS A 4 66.69 -48.67 -13.61
CA LYS A 4 66.01 -48.47 -14.93
C LYS A 4 64.48 -48.72 -14.87
N GLU A 5 64.00 -49.64 -14.07
CA GLU A 5 62.59 -49.94 -13.89
C GLU A 5 61.90 -48.83 -13.10
N LEU A 6 62.59 -48.24 -12.13
CA LEU A 6 62.12 -47.07 -11.34
C LEU A 6 62.00 -45.81 -12.21
N ASP A 7 62.97 -45.52 -13.09
CA ASP A 7 62.92 -44.38 -14.01
C ASP A 7 61.83 -44.56 -15.04
N SER A 8 61.54 -45.75 -15.54
CA SER A 8 60.44 -46.05 -16.43
C SER A 8 59.07 -45.83 -15.78
N LEU A 9 58.94 -46.26 -14.50
CA LEU A 9 57.73 -46.06 -13.71
C LEU A 9 57.46 -44.54 -13.42
N LEU A 10 58.52 -43.79 -13.07
CA LEU A 10 58.43 -42.34 -12.86
C LEU A 10 58.01 -41.60 -14.15
N CYS A 11 58.54 -42.00 -15.30
CA CYS A 11 58.15 -41.45 -16.58
C CYS A 11 56.66 -41.70 -16.89
N LEU A 12 56.17 -42.94 -16.69
CA LEU A 12 54.77 -43.30 -16.87
C LEU A 12 53.83 -42.59 -15.92
N LEU A 13 54.22 -42.38 -14.67
CA LEU A 13 53.44 -41.61 -13.68
C LEU A 13 53.40 -40.14 -14.04
N SER A 14 54.51 -39.57 -14.54
CA SER A 14 54.56 -38.18 -15.03
C SER A 14 53.64 -37.97 -16.24
N GLU A 15 53.61 -38.90 -17.19
CA GLU A 15 52.69 -38.83 -18.35
C GLU A 15 51.23 -38.95 -17.93
N LYS A 16 50.91 -39.89 -17.03
CA LYS A 16 49.54 -40.03 -16.49
C LYS A 16 49.11 -38.79 -15.73
N LYS A 17 49.99 -38.16 -14.96
CA LYS A 17 49.71 -36.91 -14.27
C LYS A 17 49.42 -35.78 -15.27
N LYS A 18 50.23 -35.61 -16.29
CA LYS A 18 50.00 -34.61 -17.36
C LYS A 18 48.67 -34.83 -18.07
N LYS A 19 48.34 -36.10 -18.35
CA LYS A 19 47.06 -36.43 -18.99
C LYS A 19 45.88 -36.08 -18.09
N ALA A 20 45.91 -36.38 -16.80
CA ALA A 20 44.87 -36.02 -15.85
C ALA A 20 44.71 -34.48 -15.71
N GLU A 21 45.84 -33.74 -15.67
CA GLU A 21 45.83 -32.27 -15.64
C GLU A 21 45.20 -31.64 -16.91
N LEU A 22 45.46 -32.23 -18.09
CA LEU A 22 44.85 -31.84 -19.36
C LEU A 22 43.34 -32.14 -19.38
N GLU A 23 42.90 -33.31 -18.94
CA GLU A 23 41.49 -33.69 -18.85
C GLU A 23 40.72 -32.76 -17.88
N GLU A 24 41.32 -32.41 -16.74
CA GLU A 24 40.74 -31.45 -15.78
C GLU A 24 40.64 -30.05 -16.37
N THR A 25 41.68 -29.57 -17.08
CA THR A 25 41.65 -28.27 -17.75
C THR A 25 40.60 -28.24 -18.87
N GLU A 26 40.43 -29.29 -19.63
CA GLU A 26 39.41 -29.42 -20.68
C GLU A 26 38.00 -29.38 -20.07
N ALA A 27 37.74 -30.12 -18.98
CA ALA A 27 36.47 -30.09 -18.26
C ALA A 27 36.14 -28.71 -17.71
N ASN A 28 37.12 -27.99 -17.14
CA ASN A 28 36.96 -26.63 -16.65
C ASN A 28 36.66 -25.63 -17.77
N LEU A 29 37.34 -25.76 -18.92
CA LEU A 29 37.06 -24.93 -20.10
C LEU A 29 35.64 -25.19 -20.65
N GLN A 30 35.20 -26.43 -20.65
CA GLN A 30 33.85 -26.78 -21.09
C GLN A 30 32.77 -26.21 -20.15
N LEU A 31 33.01 -26.26 -18.83
CA LEU A 31 32.12 -25.62 -17.85
C LEU A 31 32.05 -24.09 -18.06
N LEU A 32 33.19 -23.45 -18.25
CA LEU A 32 33.26 -22.01 -18.55
C LEU A 32 32.51 -21.67 -19.85
N PHE A 33 32.71 -22.45 -20.89
CA PHE A 33 32.03 -22.25 -22.17
C PHE A 33 30.50 -22.37 -22.03
N ASN A 34 30.02 -23.40 -21.35
CA ASN A 34 28.60 -23.61 -21.08
C ASN A 34 28.01 -22.44 -20.25
N PHE A 35 28.72 -21.97 -19.24
CA PHE A 35 28.31 -20.79 -18.45
C PHE A 35 28.20 -19.56 -19.31
N LEU A 36 29.21 -19.27 -20.16
CA LEU A 36 29.20 -18.11 -21.04
C LEU A 36 28.08 -18.18 -22.10
N GLN A 37 27.76 -19.37 -22.59
CA GLN A 37 26.61 -19.55 -23.49
C GLN A 37 25.28 -19.26 -22.77
N CYS A 38 25.11 -19.77 -21.55
CA CYS A 38 23.94 -19.50 -20.74
C CYS A 38 23.79 -18.01 -20.44
N LEU A 39 24.88 -17.35 -20.06
CA LEU A 39 24.91 -15.92 -19.78
C LEU A 39 24.57 -15.09 -21.02
N ARG A 40 25.12 -15.47 -22.19
CA ARG A 40 24.79 -14.82 -23.46
C ARG A 40 23.31 -14.94 -23.79
N LYS A 41 22.71 -16.12 -23.62
CA LYS A 41 21.28 -16.34 -23.83
C LYS A 41 20.44 -15.43 -22.92
N GLN A 42 20.74 -15.43 -21.64
CA GLN A 42 20.05 -14.56 -20.66
C GLN A 42 20.12 -13.09 -21.07
N LYS A 43 21.29 -12.58 -21.49
CA LYS A 43 21.45 -11.18 -21.91
C LYS A 43 20.72 -10.85 -23.21
N LEU A 44 20.55 -11.81 -24.10
CA LEU A 44 19.73 -11.62 -25.29
C LEU A 44 18.24 -11.55 -24.95
N ASP A 45 17.77 -12.38 -24.03
CA ASP A 45 16.39 -12.36 -23.55
C ASP A 45 16.08 -11.01 -22.84
N GLU A 46 16.97 -10.53 -21.96
CA GLU A 46 16.86 -9.20 -21.34
C GLU A 46 16.82 -8.06 -22.38
N LEU A 47 17.60 -8.17 -23.47
CA LEU A 47 17.61 -7.17 -24.53
C LEU A 47 16.31 -7.17 -25.34
N HIS A 48 15.70 -8.33 -25.56
CA HIS A 48 14.37 -8.44 -26.17
C HIS A 48 13.30 -7.78 -25.31
N GLU A 49 13.29 -8.07 -24.00
CA GLU A 49 12.35 -7.42 -23.06
C GLU A 49 12.47 -5.88 -23.07
N ILE A 50 13.70 -5.36 -23.06
CA ILE A 50 13.93 -3.89 -23.11
C ILE A 50 13.42 -3.31 -24.44
N ARG A 51 13.56 -4.03 -25.56
CA ARG A 51 13.06 -3.58 -26.86
C ARG A 51 11.54 -3.50 -26.89
N ASP A 52 10.87 -4.50 -26.34
CA ASP A 52 9.41 -4.54 -26.23
C ASP A 52 8.89 -3.42 -25.31
N ASP A 53 9.55 -3.19 -24.17
CA ASP A 53 9.24 -2.08 -23.26
C ASP A 53 9.35 -0.71 -23.96
N LEU A 54 10.39 -0.50 -24.76
CA LEU A 54 10.56 0.74 -25.53
C LEU A 54 9.45 0.93 -26.56
N GLU A 55 8.95 -0.14 -27.17
CA GLU A 55 7.85 -0.04 -28.14
C GLU A 55 6.55 0.34 -27.43
N TYR A 56 6.24 -0.26 -26.26
CA TYR A 56 5.11 0.15 -25.44
C TYR A 56 5.18 1.62 -25.06
N ILE A 57 6.34 2.10 -24.61
CA ILE A 57 6.51 3.52 -24.21
C ILE A 57 6.25 4.45 -25.42
N LYS A 58 6.77 4.15 -26.61
CA LYS A 58 6.55 4.97 -27.80
C LYS A 58 5.08 5.06 -28.19
N GLU A 59 4.38 3.94 -28.12
CA GLU A 59 2.96 3.88 -28.46
C GLU A 59 2.12 4.66 -27.46
N ASP A 60 2.43 4.52 -26.16
CA ASP A 60 1.72 5.24 -25.09
C ASP A 60 1.97 6.74 -25.16
N ILE A 61 3.19 7.18 -25.50
CA ILE A 61 3.46 8.61 -25.75
C ILE A 61 2.56 9.15 -26.84
N ARG A 62 2.44 8.47 -27.99
CA ARG A 62 1.56 8.89 -29.10
C ARG A 62 0.09 8.97 -28.67
N SER A 63 -0.37 8.00 -27.87
CA SER A 63 -1.74 7.95 -27.35
C SER A 63 -2.02 9.11 -26.39
N VAL A 64 -1.11 9.40 -25.47
CA VAL A 64 -1.21 10.52 -24.53
C VAL A 64 -1.15 11.87 -25.26
N GLU A 65 -0.28 12.04 -26.25
CA GLU A 65 -0.20 13.27 -27.06
C GLU A 65 -1.50 13.52 -27.82
N LYS A 66 -2.07 12.50 -28.43
CA LYS A 66 -3.38 12.59 -29.10
C LYS A 66 -4.46 13.02 -28.12
N TYR A 67 -4.53 12.40 -26.93
CA TYR A 67 -5.51 12.74 -25.91
C TYR A 67 -5.33 14.18 -25.38
N ARG A 68 -4.08 14.64 -25.19
CA ARG A 68 -3.79 16.05 -24.84
C ARG A 68 -4.34 17.02 -25.88
N LEU A 69 -4.09 16.76 -27.16
CA LEU A 69 -4.61 17.57 -28.26
C LEU A 69 -6.12 17.65 -28.25
N ASP A 70 -6.81 16.54 -28.03
CA ASP A 70 -8.26 16.50 -27.98
C ASP A 70 -8.81 17.25 -26.75
N LEU A 71 -8.14 17.18 -25.60
CA LEU A 71 -8.46 17.99 -24.42
C LEU A 71 -8.29 19.49 -24.66
N TYR A 72 -7.20 19.92 -25.33
CA TYR A 72 -7.00 21.33 -25.68
C TYR A 72 -8.10 21.83 -26.60
N ARG A 73 -8.45 21.07 -27.62
CA ARG A 73 -9.55 21.38 -28.55
C ARG A 73 -10.91 21.45 -27.82
N ALA A 74 -11.16 20.55 -26.87
CA ALA A 74 -12.37 20.57 -26.04
C ALA A 74 -12.43 21.80 -25.15
N ARG A 75 -11.31 22.17 -24.49
CA ARG A 75 -11.19 23.36 -23.66
C ARG A 75 -11.43 24.64 -24.46
N ASP A 76 -10.83 24.76 -25.63
CA ASP A 76 -10.99 25.91 -26.50
C ASP A 76 -12.45 26.06 -26.97
N ARG A 77 -13.12 24.93 -27.27
CA ARG A 77 -14.57 24.95 -27.59
C ARG A 77 -15.42 25.40 -26.39
N CYS A 78 -15.08 24.95 -25.18
CA CYS A 78 -15.76 25.43 -23.97
C CYS A 78 -15.56 26.94 -23.73
N LEU A 79 -14.33 27.43 -23.86
CA LEU A 79 -14.01 28.85 -23.71
C LEU A 79 -14.72 29.73 -24.76
N ALA A 80 -14.78 29.24 -26.00
CA ALA A 80 -15.53 29.92 -27.06
C ALA A 80 -17.04 30.02 -26.74
N LYS A 81 -17.65 28.92 -26.29
CA LYS A 81 -19.06 28.91 -25.85
C LYS A 81 -19.31 29.87 -24.68
N THR A 82 -18.42 29.88 -23.70
CA THR A 82 -18.52 30.77 -22.53
C THR A 82 -18.43 32.23 -22.97
N ARG A 83 -17.53 32.59 -23.88
CA ARG A 83 -17.42 33.96 -24.44
C ARG A 83 -18.69 34.39 -25.16
N ILE A 84 -19.32 33.50 -25.93
CA ILE A 84 -20.59 33.79 -26.62
C ILE A 84 -21.71 34.06 -25.59
N LEU A 85 -21.84 33.19 -24.58
CA LEU A 85 -22.85 33.35 -23.53
C LEU A 85 -22.67 34.63 -22.71
N TRP A 86 -21.43 35.02 -22.40
CA TRP A 86 -21.14 36.28 -21.69
C TRP A 86 -21.29 37.50 -22.59
N GLY A 87 -20.96 37.39 -23.88
CA GLY A 87 -21.17 38.42 -24.87
C GLY A 87 -22.65 38.75 -25.10
N GLU A 88 -23.52 37.75 -25.17
CA GLU A 88 -24.96 37.92 -25.26
C GLU A 88 -25.58 38.50 -23.97
N SER A 89 -25.07 38.16 -22.80
CA SER A 89 -25.48 38.78 -21.52
C SER A 89 -25.13 40.27 -21.46
N SER A 90 -23.95 40.66 -21.92
CA SER A 90 -23.53 42.06 -21.96
C SER A 90 -24.30 42.89 -23.00
N ALA A 91 -24.64 42.28 -24.14
CA ALA A 91 -25.46 42.95 -25.17
C ALA A 91 -26.90 43.17 -24.71
N LYS A 92 -27.47 42.25 -23.93
CA LYS A 92 -28.84 42.45 -23.37
C LYS A 92 -28.89 43.48 -22.23
N SER A 93 -27.79 43.69 -21.51
CA SER A 93 -27.72 44.72 -20.46
C SER A 93 -27.44 46.14 -20.98
N LEU A 94 -26.92 46.28 -22.22
CA LEU A 94 -26.61 47.57 -22.85
C LEU A 94 -27.77 48.12 -23.71
N SER A 95 -28.80 47.32 -24.01
CA SER A 95 -29.99 47.80 -24.77
C SER A 95 -31.03 48.56 -23.96
N LEU A 96 -30.79 48.77 -22.66
CA LEU A 96 -31.74 49.48 -21.75
C LEU A 96 -31.21 50.81 -21.21
N ARG A 97 -30.15 51.41 -21.76
CA ARG A 97 -29.74 52.76 -21.42
C ARG A 97 -29.25 53.54 -22.65
N GLY A 98 -30.14 54.42 -23.13
CA GLY A 98 -29.79 55.77 -23.54
C GLY A 98 -29.27 55.97 -24.95
N GLN A 99 -30.20 56.37 -25.80
CA GLN A 99 -29.90 57.33 -26.81
C GLN A 99 -29.16 58.57 -26.24
N GLN A 100 -27.95 58.83 -26.76
CA GLN A 100 -27.57 60.20 -27.18
C GLN A 100 -26.13 60.28 -27.63
N SER A 101 -25.95 60.86 -28.77
CA SER A 101 -24.97 61.73 -29.41
C SER A 101 -23.71 61.10 -30.08
N LEU A 102 -23.81 61.27 -31.37
CA LEU A 102 -22.82 61.61 -32.41
C LEU A 102 -21.38 61.94 -32.03
N GLY A 103 -20.48 61.40 -32.84
CA GLY A 103 -19.09 61.85 -32.98
C GLY A 103 -18.24 60.91 -33.89
N THR A 104 -18.18 61.29 -35.14
CA THR A 104 -17.34 60.86 -36.24
C THR A 104 -15.86 60.80 -35.89
N ILE A 105 -15.08 59.85 -36.45
CA ILE A 105 -13.95 60.02 -37.35
C ILE A 105 -13.13 58.71 -37.46
N SER A 106 -13.13 58.18 -38.64
CA SER A 106 -12.13 57.54 -39.50
C SER A 106 -10.75 57.14 -38.96
N ASN A 107 -10.28 55.92 -39.19
CA ASN A 107 -9.31 55.54 -40.20
C ASN A 107 -8.84 54.09 -40.04
N VAL A 108 -8.92 53.36 -41.14
CA VAL A 108 -8.22 52.10 -41.43
C VAL A 108 -6.81 52.46 -41.92
N PRO A 109 -5.78 51.64 -41.73
CA PRO A 109 -5.36 50.87 -42.88
C PRO A 109 -5.00 49.39 -42.67
N ASN A 110 -5.22 48.65 -43.73
CA ASN A 110 -4.76 47.35 -44.10
C ASN A 110 -3.22 47.15 -43.96
N ALA A 111 -2.80 45.95 -43.62
CA ALA A 111 -1.59 45.38 -44.14
C ALA A 111 -1.68 43.83 -44.19
N GLN A 112 -1.53 43.39 -45.36
CA GLN A 112 -1.36 42.13 -46.02
C GLN A 112 -0.41 41.13 -45.33
N GLY A 113 -0.69 39.89 -45.63
CA GLY A 113 -0.08 38.61 -45.36
C GLY A 113 1.41 38.45 -45.65
N GLU A 114 1.88 37.43 -45.01
CA GLU A 114 2.99 36.62 -45.51
C GLU A 114 2.91 35.18 -45.00
N SER A 115 2.80 34.27 -45.96
CA SER A 115 2.97 32.84 -45.80
C SER A 115 4.46 32.56 -45.80
N LEU A 116 4.96 31.82 -44.81
CA LEU A 116 6.27 31.22 -44.88
C LEU A 116 6.18 29.73 -44.55
N ALA A 117 6.45 28.98 -45.57
CA ALA A 117 6.79 27.56 -45.53
C ALA A 117 8.09 27.35 -44.76
N VAL A 118 8.11 26.42 -43.83
CA VAL A 118 9.37 25.88 -43.29
C VAL A 118 9.42 24.39 -43.56
N SER A 119 10.32 24.13 -44.49
CA SER A 119 10.74 22.83 -44.95
C SER A 119 11.55 22.01 -43.94
N ASN A 120 11.41 20.71 -44.08
CA ASN A 120 12.25 19.63 -43.57
C ASN A 120 13.74 19.96 -43.39
N SER A 121 14.21 19.77 -42.13
CA SER A 121 15.59 19.27 -41.90
C SER A 121 15.77 18.86 -40.43
N LEU A 122 15.60 17.59 -40.13
CA LEU A 122 16.13 16.95 -38.93
C LEU A 122 16.32 15.45 -39.14
N GLN A 123 17.27 15.15 -40.00
CA GLN A 123 17.99 13.88 -39.95
C GLN A 123 19.46 14.18 -39.64
N SER A 124 20.01 13.43 -38.73
CA SER A 124 21.41 13.35 -38.27
C SER A 124 21.75 14.14 -37.02
N ARG A 125 21.69 13.42 -35.90
CA ARG A 125 22.75 13.34 -34.87
C ARG A 125 22.31 12.44 -33.70
N ILE A 126 22.53 11.14 -33.87
CA ILE A 126 22.57 10.19 -32.75
C ILE A 126 24.03 9.94 -32.43
N THR A 127 24.57 10.60 -31.42
CA THR A 127 25.79 10.17 -30.70
C THR A 127 25.65 10.50 -29.22
N LYS A 128 25.48 9.44 -28.47
CA LYS A 128 25.88 9.16 -27.08
C LYS A 128 26.23 10.34 -26.14
N ALA A 129 25.31 10.64 -25.20
CA ALA A 129 25.63 11.01 -23.81
C ALA A 129 24.41 10.65 -22.94
N PRO A 130 24.57 10.24 -21.68
CA PRO A 130 23.43 10.03 -20.79
C PRO A 130 22.79 11.39 -20.56
N LEU A 131 21.54 11.55 -20.94
CA LEU A 131 20.74 12.75 -20.75
C LEU A 131 20.64 13.05 -19.25
N ASN A 132 21.38 14.06 -18.85
CA ASN A 132 21.31 14.64 -17.52
C ASN A 132 19.94 15.34 -17.42
N TYR A 133 19.07 14.85 -16.55
CA TYR A 133 17.68 15.28 -16.36
C TYR A 133 17.53 16.79 -16.00
N GLN A 134 18.63 17.50 -15.75
CA GLN A 134 18.64 18.93 -15.53
C GLN A 134 18.39 19.78 -16.78
N GLN A 135 18.46 19.23 -18.00
CA GLN A 135 18.23 19.96 -19.24
C GLN A 135 16.74 20.02 -19.68
N ILE A 136 15.85 19.22 -19.09
CA ILE A 136 14.40 19.27 -19.41
C ILE A 136 13.69 20.47 -18.74
N GLN A 137 14.38 21.20 -17.86
CA GLN A 137 13.81 22.37 -17.18
C GLN A 137 13.83 23.66 -18.00
N MET A 138 14.41 23.68 -19.20
CA MET A 138 14.60 24.93 -19.97
C MET A 138 13.69 25.10 -21.20
N GLU A 139 12.79 24.19 -21.52
CA GLU A 139 11.95 24.33 -22.73
C GLU A 139 10.47 24.74 -22.48
N ASP A 140 10.05 24.95 -21.24
CA ASP A 140 8.72 25.52 -20.94
C ASP A 140 8.79 27.06 -20.78
N GLY A 141 9.24 27.75 -21.83
CA GLY A 141 9.18 29.20 -21.95
C GLY A 141 7.79 29.70 -22.34
N LEU A 142 6.75 29.43 -21.53
CA LEU A 142 5.46 30.10 -21.60
C LEU A 142 5.10 30.61 -20.21
N ASN A 143 5.17 31.93 -20.05
CA ASN A 143 4.80 32.71 -18.88
C ASN A 143 3.36 32.37 -18.41
N GLY A 144 3.26 31.47 -17.48
CA GLY A 144 2.11 31.22 -16.62
C GLY A 144 2.64 30.60 -15.34
N SER A 145 2.44 31.22 -14.20
CA SER A 145 2.82 30.69 -12.89
C SER A 145 2.25 29.30 -12.73
N VAL A 146 3.11 28.28 -12.83
CA VAL A 146 2.72 26.89 -12.59
C VAL A 146 2.25 26.80 -11.15
N PRO A 147 1.01 26.32 -10.86
CA PRO A 147 0.51 26.23 -9.50
C PRO A 147 1.47 25.42 -8.63
N GLU A 148 1.78 25.90 -7.43
CA GLU A 148 2.71 25.27 -6.48
C GLU A 148 2.41 23.78 -6.27
N HIS A 149 1.13 23.43 -6.26
CA HIS A 149 0.63 22.06 -6.20
C HIS A 149 1.09 21.18 -7.40
N ALA A 150 1.19 21.73 -8.61
CA ALA A 150 1.67 20.98 -9.77
C ALA A 150 3.18 20.71 -9.68
N VAL A 151 3.94 21.63 -9.09
CA VAL A 151 5.39 21.45 -8.82
C VAL A 151 5.61 20.37 -7.77
N ALA A 152 4.81 20.37 -6.70
CA ALA A 152 4.88 19.34 -5.65
C ALA A 152 4.61 17.93 -6.22
N LYS A 153 3.57 17.78 -7.05
CA LYS A 153 3.27 16.51 -7.74
C LYS A 153 4.41 16.04 -8.65
N ARG A 154 5.03 16.94 -9.42
CA ARG A 154 6.19 16.62 -10.27
C ARG A 154 7.36 16.11 -9.43
N ARG A 155 7.67 16.76 -8.30
CA ARG A 155 8.72 16.33 -7.36
C ARG A 155 8.42 14.95 -6.78
N GLN A 156 7.19 14.69 -6.39
CA GLN A 156 6.76 13.39 -5.84
C GLN A 156 6.92 12.28 -6.88
N VAL A 157 6.49 12.48 -8.12
CA VAL A 157 6.67 11.53 -9.23
C VAL A 157 8.15 11.27 -9.51
N HIS A 158 8.95 12.34 -9.55
CA HIS A 158 10.38 12.20 -9.80
C HIS A 158 11.12 11.43 -8.68
N ALA A 159 10.76 11.69 -7.43
CA ALA A 159 11.34 11.02 -6.26
C ALA A 159 11.07 9.51 -6.23
N GLN A 160 9.99 9.05 -6.89
CA GLN A 160 9.54 7.65 -6.93
C GLN A 160 9.55 7.07 -8.34
N PHE A 161 10.37 7.65 -9.24
CA PHE A 161 10.38 7.30 -10.66
C PHE A 161 10.60 5.80 -10.92
N ASN A 162 11.55 5.17 -10.20
CA ASN A 162 11.86 3.75 -10.40
C ASN A 162 10.68 2.84 -10.04
N ASP A 163 10.02 3.08 -8.90
CA ASP A 163 8.85 2.30 -8.48
C ASP A 163 7.67 2.48 -9.44
N LEU A 164 7.48 3.70 -9.93
CA LEU A 164 6.45 4.00 -10.93
C LEU A 164 6.76 3.35 -12.28
N GLN A 165 8.02 3.34 -12.70
CA GLN A 165 8.48 2.64 -13.91
C GLN A 165 8.16 1.14 -13.82
N ASP A 166 8.54 0.48 -12.72
CA ASP A 166 8.27 -0.94 -12.51
C ASP A 166 6.78 -1.24 -12.53
N CYS A 167 5.98 -0.39 -11.87
CA CYS A 167 4.52 -0.51 -11.87
C CYS A 167 3.93 -0.36 -13.27
N TYR A 168 4.39 0.64 -14.05
CA TYR A 168 3.97 0.86 -15.43
C TYR A 168 4.25 -0.35 -16.31
N LEU A 169 5.50 -0.81 -16.33
CA LEU A 169 5.91 -1.94 -17.16
C LEU A 169 5.17 -3.23 -16.78
N GLN A 170 4.98 -3.49 -15.50
CA GLN A 170 4.22 -4.64 -15.03
C GLN A 170 2.76 -4.61 -15.53
N LYS A 171 2.09 -3.45 -15.45
CA LYS A 171 0.70 -3.31 -15.92
C LYS A 171 0.59 -3.44 -17.43
N ARG A 172 1.51 -2.85 -18.18
CA ARG A 172 1.54 -2.96 -19.65
C ARG A 172 1.78 -4.38 -20.12
N ARG A 173 2.74 -5.09 -19.55
CA ARG A 173 3.03 -6.51 -19.85
C ARG A 173 1.84 -7.42 -19.52
N ARG A 174 1.14 -7.17 -18.37
CA ARG A 174 -0.09 -7.92 -18.02
C ARG A 174 -1.23 -7.64 -19.01
N GLY A 175 -1.42 -6.39 -19.41
CA GLY A 175 -2.42 -5.99 -20.41
C GLY A 175 -2.18 -6.69 -21.76
N ALA A 176 -0.95 -6.67 -22.26
CA ALA A 176 -0.56 -7.32 -23.51
C ALA A 176 -0.81 -8.85 -23.49
N ARG A 177 -0.48 -9.53 -22.38
CA ARG A 177 -0.74 -10.98 -22.20
C ARG A 177 -2.24 -11.32 -22.16
N LYS A 178 -3.08 -10.44 -21.60
CA LYS A 178 -4.56 -10.64 -21.59
C LYS A 178 -5.13 -10.48 -22.99
N SER A 179 -4.67 -9.51 -23.76
CA SER A 179 -5.10 -9.29 -25.15
C SER A 179 -4.76 -10.47 -26.05
N GLN A 180 -3.54 -11.03 -25.95
CA GLN A 180 -3.13 -12.22 -26.72
C GLN A 180 -4.02 -13.46 -26.42
N LYS A 181 -4.40 -13.68 -25.16
CA LYS A 181 -5.29 -14.79 -24.78
C LYS A 181 -6.74 -14.61 -25.23
N GLN A 182 -7.20 -13.39 -25.47
CA GLN A 182 -8.53 -13.10 -26.00
C GLN A 182 -8.58 -13.24 -27.52
N GLU A 183 -7.52 -12.90 -28.24
CA GLU A 183 -7.43 -13.10 -29.71
C GLU A 183 -7.45 -14.57 -30.12
N GLU A 184 -6.99 -15.50 -29.28
CA GLU A 184 -7.09 -16.95 -29.53
C GLU A 184 -8.52 -17.50 -29.40
N ASN A 185 -9.45 -16.78 -28.79
CA ASN A 185 -10.80 -17.28 -28.48
C ASN A 185 -11.98 -16.58 -29.15
N VAL A 186 -11.78 -15.46 -29.86
CA VAL A 186 -12.89 -14.74 -30.53
C VAL A 186 -12.43 -14.10 -31.83
N VAL A 187 -12.88 -14.67 -32.94
CA VAL A 187 -12.98 -13.99 -34.21
C VAL A 187 -14.27 -13.17 -34.18
N ILE A 188 -14.18 -11.86 -34.40
CA ILE A 188 -15.21 -10.83 -34.66
C ILE A 188 -15.23 -9.76 -33.55
N ASP A 189 -14.78 -8.68 -33.92
CA ASP A 189 -15.08 -7.26 -33.79
C ASP A 189 -13.83 -6.42 -33.43
N GLY A 190 -13.43 -5.61 -34.41
CA GLY A 190 -12.18 -4.82 -34.36
C GLY A 190 -12.23 -3.60 -33.45
N SER A 191 -12.58 -3.75 -32.18
CA SER A 191 -12.44 -2.69 -31.21
C SER A 191 -11.09 -2.79 -30.47
N LYS A 192 -10.28 -1.77 -30.63
CA LYS A 192 -8.96 -1.56 -29.99
C LYS A 192 -9.04 -1.36 -28.46
N GLU A 193 -10.04 -1.91 -27.77
CA GLU A 193 -10.28 -1.67 -26.34
C GLU A 193 -9.26 -2.38 -25.42
N GLY A 194 -8.67 -3.49 -25.84
CA GLY A 194 -7.69 -4.22 -25.02
C GLY A 194 -6.34 -3.52 -24.84
N TYR A 195 -5.96 -2.64 -25.77
CA TYR A 195 -4.64 -1.98 -25.78
C TYR A 195 -4.51 -0.88 -24.73
N ASN A 196 -5.60 -0.22 -24.36
CA ASN A 196 -5.58 0.91 -23.42
C ASN A 196 -5.70 0.52 -21.94
N THR A 197 -6.11 -0.71 -21.62
CA THR A 197 -6.38 -1.12 -20.23
C THR A 197 -5.17 -0.99 -19.32
N GLY A 198 -3.98 -1.39 -19.76
CA GLY A 198 -2.76 -1.27 -18.94
C GLY A 198 -2.32 0.18 -18.69
N LEU A 199 -2.49 1.05 -19.68
CA LEU A 199 -2.19 2.48 -19.57
C LEU A 199 -3.20 3.19 -18.68
N ASP A 200 -4.49 2.89 -18.80
CA ASP A 200 -5.54 3.46 -17.95
C ASP A 200 -5.42 3.01 -16.49
N GLU A 201 -5.06 1.73 -16.26
CA GLU A 201 -4.74 1.23 -14.92
C GLU A 201 -3.54 1.98 -14.32
N PHE A 202 -2.49 2.25 -15.09
CA PHE A 202 -1.34 3.03 -14.61
C PHE A 202 -1.70 4.49 -14.38
N ARG A 203 -2.50 5.11 -15.24
CA ARG A 203 -3.02 6.47 -15.06
C ARG A 203 -3.81 6.59 -13.76
N HIS A 204 -4.63 5.58 -13.43
CA HIS A 204 -5.33 5.53 -12.15
C HIS A 204 -4.34 5.50 -10.97
N VAL A 205 -3.32 4.64 -11.01
CA VAL A 205 -2.26 4.58 -9.98
C VAL A 205 -1.56 5.93 -9.83
N LEU A 206 -1.17 6.56 -10.95
CA LEU A 206 -0.48 7.85 -10.91
C LEU A 206 -1.35 8.95 -10.31
N THR A 207 -2.64 8.98 -10.69
CA THR A 207 -3.60 9.95 -10.17
C THR A 207 -3.84 9.74 -8.67
N THR A 208 -4.01 8.50 -8.23
CA THR A 208 -4.24 8.15 -6.84
C THR A 208 -2.99 8.46 -6.00
N PHE A 209 -1.81 8.05 -6.45
CA PHE A 209 -0.54 8.33 -5.77
C PHE A 209 -0.27 9.83 -5.60
N THR A 210 -0.56 10.64 -6.63
CA THR A 210 -0.33 12.10 -6.58
C THR A 210 -1.48 12.89 -5.96
N ARG A 211 -2.54 12.21 -5.51
CA ARG A 211 -3.72 12.85 -4.91
C ARG A 211 -3.40 13.46 -3.56
N TYR A 212 -2.57 12.77 -2.77
CA TYR A 212 -2.24 13.16 -1.41
C TYR A 212 -0.73 13.28 -1.22
N CYS A 213 -0.29 14.33 -0.50
CA CYS A 213 1.13 14.55 -0.24
C CYS A 213 1.46 14.74 1.25
N ARG A 214 0.47 14.93 2.11
CA ARG A 214 0.66 15.17 3.55
C ARG A 214 -0.49 14.62 4.39
N LEU A 215 -0.20 14.44 5.69
CA LEU A 215 -1.20 14.17 6.72
C LEU A 215 -1.46 15.45 7.52
N GLN A 216 -2.72 15.75 7.76
CA GLN A 216 -3.18 16.87 8.59
C GLN A 216 -3.93 16.35 9.79
N VAL A 217 -3.75 16.98 10.96
CA VAL A 217 -4.54 16.71 12.15
C VAL A 217 -5.90 17.40 11.99
N VAL A 218 -6.96 16.63 12.13
CA VAL A 218 -8.35 17.11 12.11
C VAL A 218 -8.85 17.30 13.55
N ALA A 219 -8.55 16.33 14.42
CA ALA A 219 -8.88 16.39 15.83
C ALA A 219 -7.83 15.64 16.65
N GLU A 220 -7.68 16.05 17.91
CA GLU A 220 -6.79 15.41 18.88
C GLU A 220 -7.51 15.34 20.22
N PHE A 221 -7.41 14.21 20.93
CA PHE A 221 -7.94 14.07 22.28
C PHE A 221 -7.14 13.03 23.06
N ARG A 222 -7.25 13.10 24.39
CA ARG A 222 -6.64 12.14 25.30
C ARG A 222 -7.70 11.17 25.81
N HIS A 223 -7.40 9.92 25.70
CA HIS A 223 -8.20 8.83 26.27
C HIS A 223 -7.92 8.64 27.78
N ALA A 224 -7.10 9.52 28.37
CA ALA A 224 -6.52 9.36 29.70
C ALA A 224 -7.56 9.12 30.80
N ASP A 225 -7.41 7.99 31.47
CA ASP A 225 -7.97 7.76 32.78
C ASP A 225 -7.05 8.47 33.78
N LEU A 226 -7.52 9.55 34.42
CA LEU A 226 -6.72 10.37 35.35
C LEU A 226 -6.12 9.58 36.52
N PHE A 227 -6.62 8.36 36.75
CA PHE A 227 -6.23 7.50 37.87
C PHE A 227 -5.33 6.32 37.49
N HIS A 228 -5.03 6.07 36.19
CA HIS A 228 -4.25 4.93 35.76
C HIS A 228 -3.02 5.37 34.96
N THR A 229 -1.85 4.83 35.34
CA THR A 229 -0.56 5.13 34.70
C THR A 229 -0.36 4.45 33.33
N GLY A 230 -1.22 3.49 32.94
CA GLY A 230 -1.12 2.75 31.69
C GLY A 230 -2.16 3.18 30.67
N ASN A 231 -1.78 4.05 29.74
CA ASN A 231 -2.69 4.62 28.74
C ASN A 231 -2.47 4.07 27.31
N ILE A 232 -1.69 2.99 27.14
CA ILE A 232 -1.42 2.42 25.81
C ILE A 232 -2.73 1.89 25.21
N VAL A 233 -3.10 2.41 24.04
CA VAL A 233 -4.17 1.89 23.20
C VAL A 233 -3.59 0.80 22.31
N SER A 234 -4.01 -0.45 22.51
CA SER A 234 -3.52 -1.60 21.72
C SER A 234 -4.28 -1.78 20.41
N SER A 235 -5.54 -1.38 20.38
CA SER A 235 -6.41 -1.58 19.20
C SER A 235 -7.43 -0.45 19.06
N ILE A 236 -7.66 -0.07 17.82
CA ILE A 236 -8.73 0.84 17.36
C ILE A 236 -9.47 0.13 16.24
N GLU A 237 -10.79 0.12 16.27
CA GLU A 237 -11.61 -0.51 15.22
C GLU A 237 -12.88 0.33 15.00
N PHE A 238 -13.24 0.57 13.73
CA PHE A 238 -14.51 1.19 13.33
C PHE A 238 -15.63 0.15 13.26
N ASP A 239 -16.86 0.58 13.51
CA ASP A 239 -18.05 -0.23 13.25
C ASP A 239 -18.26 -0.41 11.72
N ARG A 240 -19.37 -1.08 11.36
CA ARG A 240 -19.69 -1.35 9.94
C ARG A 240 -19.93 -0.08 9.13
N ASP A 241 -20.55 0.93 9.75
CA ASP A 241 -21.05 2.12 9.06
C ASP A 241 -20.08 3.31 9.22
N ASP A 242 -18.94 3.10 9.90
CA ASP A 242 -17.92 4.13 10.21
C ASP A 242 -18.46 5.33 11.02
N GLU A 243 -19.55 5.13 11.75
CA GLU A 243 -20.13 6.13 12.64
C GLU A 243 -19.51 6.09 14.03
N LEU A 244 -19.25 4.87 14.52
CA LEU A 244 -18.64 4.61 15.82
C LEU A 244 -17.25 4.02 15.65
N PHE A 245 -16.38 4.30 16.60
CA PHE A 245 -15.13 3.58 16.73
C PHE A 245 -14.88 3.19 18.19
N ALA A 246 -14.29 2.01 18.38
CA ALA A 246 -13.92 1.48 19.67
C ALA A 246 -12.41 1.52 19.86
N ILE A 247 -11.98 1.80 21.08
CA ILE A 247 -10.60 1.70 21.51
C ILE A 247 -10.48 0.74 22.67
N ALA A 248 -9.38 0.00 22.72
CA ALA A 248 -9.06 -0.88 23.83
C ALA A 248 -7.55 -0.94 24.08
N GLY A 249 -7.15 -1.28 25.29
CA GLY A 249 -5.73 -1.38 25.61
C GLY A 249 -5.44 -1.79 27.05
N VAL A 250 -4.36 -1.26 27.59
CA VAL A 250 -3.84 -1.59 28.91
C VAL A 250 -4.76 -1.13 30.04
N SER A 251 -5.64 -0.15 29.78
CA SER A 251 -6.63 0.39 30.72
C SER A 251 -7.71 -0.61 31.15
N ARG A 252 -7.79 -1.79 30.53
CA ARG A 252 -8.80 -2.83 30.77
C ARG A 252 -10.24 -2.34 30.54
N ARG A 253 -10.40 -1.43 29.56
CA ARG A 253 -11.68 -0.87 29.18
C ARG A 253 -11.83 -0.82 27.68
N ILE A 254 -13.00 -1.14 27.19
CA ILE A 254 -13.41 -0.87 25.81
C ILE A 254 -14.23 0.41 25.86
N LYS A 255 -13.78 1.44 25.18
CA LYS A 255 -14.48 2.73 25.07
C LYS A 255 -14.92 2.93 23.63
N VAL A 256 -16.19 3.27 23.45
CA VAL A 256 -16.79 3.52 22.14
C VAL A 256 -17.09 5.01 22.00
N PHE A 257 -16.69 5.60 20.91
CA PHE A 257 -16.86 7.03 20.59
C PHE A 257 -17.62 7.20 19.29
N GLU A 258 -18.36 8.29 19.19
CA GLU A 258 -18.96 8.72 17.94
C GLU A 258 -17.95 9.57 17.16
N PHE A 259 -17.66 9.16 15.91
CA PHE A 259 -16.65 9.82 15.09
C PHE A 259 -17.01 11.28 14.76
N ALA A 260 -18.30 11.54 14.47
CA ALA A 260 -18.78 12.87 14.14
C ALA A 260 -18.60 13.85 15.31
N SER A 261 -18.90 13.41 16.54
CA SER A 261 -18.74 14.24 17.75
C SER A 261 -17.27 14.58 18.01
N VAL A 262 -16.35 13.62 17.83
CA VAL A 262 -14.91 13.86 17.99
C VAL A 262 -14.35 14.87 16.99
N VAL A 263 -14.84 14.86 15.76
CA VAL A 263 -14.36 15.78 14.69
C VAL A 263 -15.00 17.16 14.79
N ASN A 264 -16.29 17.25 15.08
CA ASN A 264 -17.03 18.50 15.09
C ASN A 264 -16.88 19.29 16.39
N GLU A 265 -16.66 18.58 17.50
CA GLU A 265 -16.53 19.17 18.84
C GLU A 265 -15.18 18.77 19.47
N PRO A 266 -14.04 19.25 18.92
CA PRO A 266 -12.74 18.88 19.42
C PRO A 266 -12.56 19.37 20.86
N ALA A 267 -12.30 18.44 21.77
CA ALA A 267 -12.01 18.68 23.18
C ALA A 267 -10.80 17.85 23.60
N ASP A 268 -10.00 18.37 24.53
CA ASP A 268 -8.82 17.67 25.05
C ASP A 268 -9.16 16.30 25.64
N VAL A 269 -10.36 16.15 26.18
CA VAL A 269 -10.91 14.89 26.71
C VAL A 269 -12.29 14.66 26.12
N GLN A 270 -12.46 13.54 25.46
CA GLN A 270 -13.73 13.11 24.88
C GLN A 270 -14.42 12.09 25.80
N CYS A 271 -15.73 12.23 25.97
CA CYS A 271 -16.54 11.26 26.72
C CYS A 271 -16.95 10.11 25.79
N PRO A 272 -16.71 8.84 26.17
CA PRO A 272 -17.21 7.71 25.40
C PRO A 272 -18.73 7.60 25.48
N VAL A 273 -19.37 7.19 24.40
CA VAL A 273 -20.80 6.88 24.36
C VAL A 273 -21.08 5.60 25.14
N VAL A 274 -20.16 4.63 25.06
CA VAL A 274 -20.22 3.35 25.75
C VAL A 274 -18.88 3.04 26.37
N GLU A 275 -18.91 2.51 27.60
CA GLU A 275 -17.73 1.99 28.28
C GLU A 275 -18.01 0.62 28.87
N MET A 276 -17.16 -0.37 28.55
CA MET A 276 -17.24 -1.74 29.08
C MET A 276 -15.93 -2.08 29.77
N THR A 277 -16.00 -2.59 31.00
CA THR A 277 -14.82 -2.93 31.82
C THR A 277 -14.50 -4.41 31.68
N THR A 278 -13.21 -4.73 31.51
CA THR A 278 -12.70 -6.09 31.38
C THR A 278 -11.81 -6.48 32.56
N ARG A 279 -11.58 -7.77 32.76
CA ARG A 279 -10.74 -8.29 33.85
C ARG A 279 -9.25 -8.06 33.59
N SER A 280 -8.83 -8.23 32.33
CA SER A 280 -7.43 -8.17 31.92
C SER A 280 -7.17 -7.08 30.87
N LYS A 281 -5.87 -6.82 30.60
CA LYS A 281 -5.43 -5.91 29.54
C LYS A 281 -5.85 -6.45 28.19
N LEU A 282 -6.34 -5.58 27.32
CA LEU A 282 -6.82 -5.93 25.99
C LEU A 282 -5.70 -5.79 24.94
N SER A 283 -5.64 -6.73 24.02
CA SER A 283 -4.67 -6.78 22.92
C SER A 283 -5.26 -6.37 21.57
N CYS A 284 -6.48 -6.81 21.27
CA CYS A 284 -7.12 -6.60 19.96
C CYS A 284 -8.63 -6.48 20.09
N LEU A 285 -9.21 -5.70 19.18
CA LEU A 285 -10.64 -5.61 18.95
C LEU A 285 -10.98 -6.05 17.52
N SER A 286 -12.16 -6.60 17.32
CA SER A 286 -12.75 -6.80 16.00
C SER A 286 -14.26 -6.56 16.06
N TRP A 287 -14.74 -5.67 15.22
CA TRP A 287 -16.16 -5.35 15.13
C TRP A 287 -16.86 -6.25 14.13
N ASN A 288 -18.03 -6.80 14.49
CA ASN A 288 -18.80 -7.61 13.59
C ASN A 288 -19.40 -6.76 12.46
N LYS A 289 -19.02 -7.04 11.22
CA LYS A 289 -19.46 -6.26 10.05
C LYS A 289 -20.92 -6.53 9.63
N HIS A 290 -21.56 -7.56 10.19
CA HIS A 290 -22.97 -7.88 9.94
C HIS A 290 -23.89 -7.42 11.08
N LYS A 291 -23.47 -7.66 12.32
CA LYS A 291 -24.20 -7.29 13.52
C LYS A 291 -23.54 -6.11 14.19
N LYS A 292 -24.04 -4.89 13.93
CA LYS A 292 -23.47 -3.63 14.38
C LYS A 292 -23.24 -3.52 15.90
N ASN A 293 -24.02 -4.26 16.69
CA ASN A 293 -23.91 -4.24 18.15
C ASN A 293 -22.88 -5.20 18.73
N TYR A 294 -22.24 -6.07 17.95
CA TYR A 294 -21.27 -7.04 18.47
C TYR A 294 -19.84 -6.65 18.17
N ILE A 295 -19.02 -6.63 19.23
CA ILE A 295 -17.58 -6.43 19.18
C ILE A 295 -16.87 -7.57 19.92
N ALA A 296 -15.81 -8.12 19.35
CA ALA A 296 -14.96 -9.11 20.01
C ALA A 296 -13.69 -8.46 20.53
N SER A 297 -13.23 -8.94 21.67
CA SER A 297 -11.93 -8.57 22.26
C SER A 297 -11.11 -9.79 22.60
N SER A 298 -9.79 -9.68 22.50
CA SER A 298 -8.82 -10.64 23.04
C SER A 298 -7.99 -9.99 24.14
N ASP A 299 -7.58 -10.77 25.14
CA ASP A 299 -6.88 -10.24 26.30
C ASP A 299 -5.56 -10.97 26.63
N TYR A 300 -4.85 -10.46 27.63
CA TYR A 300 -3.55 -10.97 28.05
C TYR A 300 -3.62 -12.26 28.88
N GLU A 301 -4.79 -12.70 29.30
CA GLU A 301 -5.02 -13.98 29.97
C GLU A 301 -5.45 -15.09 29.00
N GLY A 302 -5.66 -14.73 27.72
CA GLY A 302 -6.05 -15.68 26.68
C GLY A 302 -7.54 -15.76 26.46
N ILE A 303 -8.32 -14.91 27.10
CA ILE A 303 -9.77 -14.93 26.98
C ILE A 303 -10.18 -14.13 25.74
N VAL A 304 -11.06 -14.70 24.94
CA VAL A 304 -11.72 -14.03 23.83
C VAL A 304 -13.19 -13.82 24.20
N THR A 305 -13.58 -12.55 24.29
CA THR A 305 -14.94 -12.18 24.72
C THR A 305 -15.68 -11.46 23.60
N VAL A 306 -16.93 -11.84 23.36
CA VAL A 306 -17.87 -11.10 22.50
C VAL A 306 -18.79 -10.26 23.38
N TRP A 307 -18.88 -8.98 23.07
CA TRP A 307 -19.65 -7.98 23.80
C TRP A 307 -20.81 -7.50 22.96
N ASP A 308 -21.93 -7.22 23.61
CA ASP A 308 -23.01 -6.44 23.04
C ASP A 308 -22.88 -4.98 23.50
N VAL A 309 -22.56 -4.11 22.54
CA VAL A 309 -22.37 -2.67 22.76
C VAL A 309 -23.65 -1.98 23.25
N THR A 310 -24.82 -2.52 22.93
CA THR A 310 -26.13 -1.94 23.31
C THR A 310 -26.49 -2.26 24.75
N THR A 311 -26.21 -3.49 25.20
CA THR A 311 -26.49 -3.93 26.57
C THR A 311 -25.33 -3.74 27.53
N HIS A 312 -24.13 -3.44 27.00
CA HIS A 312 -22.86 -3.30 27.73
C HIS A 312 -22.42 -4.59 28.44
N GLN A 313 -22.84 -5.75 27.96
CA GLN A 313 -22.60 -7.05 28.59
C GLN A 313 -21.82 -8.00 27.69
N SER A 314 -21.09 -8.93 28.29
CA SER A 314 -20.50 -10.06 27.56
C SER A 314 -21.61 -11.01 27.12
N VAL A 315 -21.58 -11.41 25.86
CA VAL A 315 -22.50 -12.39 25.24
C VAL A 315 -21.88 -13.78 25.24
N MET A 316 -20.54 -13.83 25.09
CA MET A 316 -19.80 -15.09 24.99
C MET A 316 -18.37 -14.86 25.51
N GLU A 317 -17.88 -15.81 26.31
CA GLU A 317 -16.50 -15.85 26.80
C GLU A 317 -15.86 -17.19 26.38
N CYS A 318 -14.70 -17.13 25.74
CA CYS A 318 -13.95 -18.29 25.23
C CYS A 318 -12.64 -18.39 26.00
N GLU A 319 -12.50 -19.39 26.91
CA GLU A 319 -11.38 -19.51 27.86
C GLU A 319 -10.48 -20.73 27.57
N GLU A 320 -10.22 -21.04 26.27
CA GLU A 320 -9.42 -22.20 25.93
C GLU A 320 -7.95 -21.91 25.57
N HIS A 321 -7.53 -20.64 25.38
CA HIS A 321 -6.12 -20.32 25.20
C HIS A 321 -5.40 -20.32 26.56
N GLU A 322 -4.24 -20.97 26.58
CA GLU A 322 -3.42 -21.12 27.80
C GLU A 322 -2.52 -19.92 28.07
N LYS A 323 -2.36 -19.03 27.08
CA LYS A 323 -1.52 -17.84 27.15
C LYS A 323 -2.24 -16.69 26.46
N ARG A 324 -1.62 -15.50 26.56
CA ARG A 324 -2.08 -14.25 25.96
C ARG A 324 -2.61 -14.43 24.53
N ALA A 325 -3.83 -14.02 24.26
CA ALA A 325 -4.38 -13.91 22.91
C ALA A 325 -4.03 -12.53 22.33
N TRP A 326 -3.30 -12.50 21.23
CA TRP A 326 -2.84 -11.26 20.60
C TRP A 326 -3.79 -10.67 19.59
N SER A 327 -4.59 -11.50 18.95
CA SER A 327 -5.45 -11.09 17.85
C SER A 327 -6.75 -11.86 17.83
N VAL A 328 -7.82 -11.16 17.49
CA VAL A 328 -9.15 -11.73 17.23
C VAL A 328 -9.69 -11.11 15.95
N ASP A 329 -10.49 -11.87 15.20
CA ASP A 329 -11.15 -11.37 14.01
C ASP A 329 -12.48 -12.04 13.76
N PHE A 330 -13.50 -11.24 13.43
CA PHE A 330 -14.78 -11.74 12.92
C PHE A 330 -14.68 -12.09 11.44
N SER A 331 -15.35 -13.14 11.02
CA SER A 331 -15.50 -13.42 9.59
C SER A 331 -16.37 -12.36 8.92
N CYS A 332 -15.89 -11.85 7.77
CA CYS A 332 -16.64 -10.90 6.95
C CYS A 332 -17.78 -11.57 6.14
N THR A 333 -17.79 -12.90 6.04
CA THR A 333 -18.76 -13.65 5.24
C THR A 333 -19.73 -14.46 6.10
N GLU A 334 -19.29 -14.92 7.29
CA GLU A 334 -20.12 -15.71 8.24
C GLU A 334 -20.16 -14.98 9.59
N PRO A 335 -21.25 -14.29 9.93
CA PRO A 335 -21.34 -13.40 11.09
C PRO A 335 -21.20 -14.09 12.45
N SER A 336 -21.33 -15.41 12.52
CA SER A 336 -21.23 -16.19 13.75
C SER A 336 -19.83 -16.74 14.00
N MET A 337 -18.88 -16.55 13.07
CA MET A 337 -17.53 -17.12 13.16
C MET A 337 -16.49 -16.08 13.59
N LEU A 338 -15.59 -16.50 14.49
CA LEU A 338 -14.42 -15.75 14.92
C LEU A 338 -13.17 -16.62 14.81
N VAL A 339 -12.03 -15.97 14.70
CA VAL A 339 -10.70 -16.59 14.81
C VAL A 339 -9.85 -15.83 15.81
N SER A 340 -9.06 -16.55 16.60
CA SER A 340 -8.08 -15.96 17.53
C SER A 340 -6.73 -16.62 17.40
N GLY A 341 -5.67 -15.86 17.76
CA GLY A 341 -4.30 -16.34 17.78
C GLY A 341 -3.57 -15.94 19.05
N SER A 342 -2.76 -16.86 19.60
CA SER A 342 -2.17 -16.74 20.92
C SER A 342 -0.68 -17.10 21.00
N ASP A 343 -0.04 -16.71 22.10
CA ASP A 343 1.30 -17.11 22.53
C ASP A 343 1.38 -18.61 22.91
N ASP A 344 0.25 -19.32 22.99
CA ASP A 344 0.21 -20.78 23.15
C ASP A 344 0.50 -21.54 21.84
N CYS A 345 0.83 -20.81 20.78
CA CYS A 345 1.09 -21.31 19.43
C CYS A 345 -0.15 -21.93 18.76
N LYS A 346 -1.35 -21.58 19.18
CA LYS A 346 -2.60 -22.10 18.61
C LYS A 346 -3.38 -20.99 17.94
N VAL A 347 -3.98 -21.34 16.79
CA VAL A 347 -5.05 -20.56 16.16
C VAL A 347 -6.35 -21.30 16.43
N LYS A 348 -7.31 -20.64 17.06
CA LYS A 348 -8.62 -21.22 17.37
C LYS A 348 -9.71 -20.52 16.56
N VAL A 349 -10.64 -21.33 16.06
CA VAL A 349 -11.84 -20.87 15.36
C VAL A 349 -13.05 -21.14 16.24
N TRP A 350 -13.87 -20.12 16.41
CA TRP A 350 -15.01 -20.13 17.30
C TRP A 350 -16.31 -19.89 16.54
N CYS A 351 -17.40 -20.42 17.07
CA CYS A 351 -18.75 -20.14 16.60
C CYS A 351 -19.61 -19.62 17.75
N MET A 352 -20.25 -18.47 17.57
CA MET A 352 -21.13 -17.89 18.59
C MET A 352 -22.31 -18.76 19.03
N ARG A 353 -22.49 -19.93 18.41
CA ARG A 353 -23.57 -20.86 18.74
C ARG A 353 -23.16 -21.96 19.72
N GLN A 354 -21.87 -22.04 20.05
CA GLN A 354 -21.32 -23.05 20.94
C GLN A 354 -20.14 -22.47 21.75
N GLU A 355 -19.94 -22.99 22.95
CA GLU A 355 -18.92 -22.47 23.88
C GLU A 355 -17.51 -22.93 23.53
N ALA A 356 -17.37 -24.14 22.98
CA ALA A 356 -16.08 -24.71 22.62
C ALA A 356 -15.61 -24.26 21.23
N SER A 357 -14.26 -24.24 21.03
CA SER A 357 -13.68 -23.98 19.74
C SER A 357 -14.08 -25.03 18.71
N VAL A 358 -14.43 -24.58 17.50
CA VAL A 358 -14.80 -25.46 16.37
C VAL A 358 -13.58 -26.16 15.79
N LEU A 359 -12.47 -25.41 15.70
CA LEU A 359 -11.20 -25.88 15.15
C LEU A 359 -10.04 -25.31 15.96
N SER A 360 -8.97 -26.09 16.08
CA SER A 360 -7.67 -25.63 16.61
C SER A 360 -6.56 -26.02 15.64
N ILE A 361 -5.72 -25.05 15.28
CA ILE A 361 -4.52 -25.25 14.44
C ILE A 361 -3.32 -25.08 15.35
N ASP A 362 -2.54 -26.15 15.52
CA ASP A 362 -1.29 -26.10 16.28
C ASP A 362 -0.13 -25.66 15.39
N MET A 363 0.51 -24.55 15.78
CA MET A 363 1.65 -23.97 15.10
C MET A 363 2.93 -24.21 15.90
N LYS A 364 4.09 -23.93 15.28
CA LYS A 364 5.40 -24.13 15.94
C LYS A 364 5.88 -22.91 16.73
N ALA A 365 5.25 -21.76 16.52
CA ALA A 365 5.66 -20.49 17.14
C ALA A 365 4.45 -19.65 17.50
N ASN A 366 4.66 -18.64 18.34
CA ASN A 366 3.64 -17.71 18.80
C ASN A 366 2.92 -17.04 17.64
N ILE A 367 1.63 -16.82 17.81
CA ILE A 367 0.77 -16.17 16.82
C ILE A 367 0.53 -14.72 17.24
N CYS A 368 0.98 -13.79 16.39
CA CYS A 368 0.85 -12.36 16.67
C CYS A 368 -0.42 -11.75 16.05
N SER A 369 -0.87 -12.27 14.92
CA SER A 369 -2.03 -11.71 14.20
C SER A 369 -2.75 -12.77 13.39
N VAL A 370 -4.08 -12.70 13.38
CA VAL A 370 -4.95 -13.55 12.56
C VAL A 370 -6.01 -12.70 11.88
N LYS A 371 -6.34 -13.05 10.63
CA LYS A 371 -7.40 -12.37 9.86
C LYS A 371 -8.09 -13.34 8.91
N PHE A 372 -9.43 -13.29 8.86
CA PHE A 372 -10.19 -13.94 7.82
C PHE A 372 -9.98 -13.27 6.47
N ASN A 373 -10.00 -14.07 5.40
CA ASN A 373 -10.06 -13.54 4.05
C ASN A 373 -11.45 -12.91 3.80
N PRO A 374 -11.54 -11.63 3.40
CA PRO A 374 -12.84 -10.96 3.23
C PRO A 374 -13.72 -11.56 2.11
N GLY A 375 -13.14 -12.34 1.20
CA GLY A 375 -13.85 -13.01 0.11
C GLY A 375 -14.17 -14.49 0.39
N SER A 376 -13.84 -15.01 1.57
CA SER A 376 -14.03 -16.45 1.88
C SER A 376 -14.17 -16.70 3.39
N ASN A 377 -15.12 -17.54 3.76
CA ASN A 377 -15.33 -17.99 5.14
C ASN A 377 -14.41 -19.14 5.57
N PHE A 378 -13.63 -19.70 4.66
CA PHE A 378 -12.76 -20.85 4.92
C PHE A 378 -11.26 -20.50 4.96
N HIS A 379 -10.88 -19.30 4.61
CA HIS A 379 -9.48 -18.96 4.53
C HIS A 379 -9.05 -17.96 5.60
N VAL A 380 -7.93 -18.24 6.25
CA VAL A 380 -7.36 -17.42 7.33
C VAL A 380 -5.89 -17.16 7.07
N ALA A 381 -5.46 -15.91 7.22
CA ALA A 381 -4.05 -15.52 7.25
C ALA A 381 -3.58 -15.42 8.70
N VAL A 382 -2.40 -15.96 8.97
CA VAL A 382 -1.78 -16.06 10.29
C VAL A 382 -0.38 -15.47 10.25
N GLY A 383 -0.14 -14.41 10.99
CA GLY A 383 1.18 -13.81 11.20
C GLY A 383 1.86 -14.44 12.42
N SER A 384 3.03 -15.03 12.23
CA SER A 384 3.71 -15.83 13.24
C SER A 384 5.08 -15.27 13.63
N ALA A 385 5.52 -15.60 14.83
CA ALA A 385 6.86 -15.28 15.33
C ALA A 385 7.97 -16.10 14.64
N ASP A 386 7.63 -17.09 13.81
CA ASP A 386 8.56 -17.81 12.95
C ASP A 386 8.99 -17.05 11.68
N HIS A 387 8.64 -15.79 11.58
CA HIS A 387 8.96 -14.85 10.49
C HIS A 387 8.16 -15.04 9.20
N HIS A 388 7.12 -15.89 9.24
CA HIS A 388 6.30 -16.22 8.09
C HIS A 388 4.85 -15.77 8.27
N VAL A 389 4.17 -15.60 7.16
CA VAL A 389 2.71 -15.55 7.12
C VAL A 389 2.21 -16.86 6.58
N HIS A 390 1.37 -17.54 7.34
CA HIS A 390 0.75 -18.80 6.95
C HIS A 390 -0.68 -18.54 6.48
N TYR A 391 -1.06 -19.12 5.37
CA TYR A 391 -2.41 -19.03 4.82
C TYR A 391 -3.07 -20.40 4.84
N TYR A 392 -4.12 -20.55 5.62
CA TYR A 392 -4.81 -21.81 5.84
C TYR A 392 -6.17 -21.87 5.16
N ASP A 393 -6.53 -23.06 4.70
CA ASP A 393 -7.91 -23.46 4.39
C ASP A 393 -8.45 -24.25 5.60
N LEU A 394 -9.48 -23.73 6.26
CA LEU A 394 -10.09 -24.33 7.45
C LEU A 394 -10.75 -25.68 7.19
N ARG A 395 -10.96 -26.06 5.94
CA ARG A 395 -11.44 -27.40 5.55
C ARG A 395 -10.32 -28.45 5.58
N ASN A 396 -9.05 -28.00 5.50
CA ASN A 396 -7.87 -28.85 5.59
C ASN A 396 -6.76 -28.15 6.38
N ILE A 397 -6.81 -28.28 7.69
CA ILE A 397 -5.88 -27.60 8.62
C ILE A 397 -4.54 -28.32 8.82
N ARG A 398 -4.33 -29.50 8.19
CA ARG A 398 -3.10 -30.30 8.39
C ARG A 398 -1.84 -29.59 7.94
N GLN A 399 -1.94 -28.76 6.93
CA GLN A 399 -0.86 -27.94 6.39
C GLN A 399 -1.39 -26.65 5.83
N PRO A 400 -0.60 -25.55 5.88
CA PRO A 400 -0.99 -24.30 5.25
C PRO A 400 -1.10 -24.45 3.73
N LEU A 401 -2.03 -23.75 3.13
CA LEU A 401 -2.18 -23.67 1.67
C LEU A 401 -0.98 -22.94 1.06
N HIS A 402 -0.55 -21.85 1.70
CA HIS A 402 0.62 -21.08 1.33
C HIS A 402 1.41 -20.64 2.56
N VAL A 403 2.73 -20.52 2.41
CA VAL A 403 3.64 -19.93 3.39
C VAL A 403 4.40 -18.80 2.71
N PHE A 404 4.12 -17.57 3.12
CA PHE A 404 4.79 -16.38 2.58
C PHE A 404 6.07 -16.12 3.37
N SER A 405 7.20 -16.35 2.70
CA SER A 405 8.54 -16.20 3.28
C SER A 405 9.19 -14.91 2.79
N GLY A 406 9.84 -14.18 3.71
CA GLY A 406 10.57 -12.96 3.31
C GLY A 406 10.87 -12.02 4.46
N HIS A 407 10.05 -11.97 5.51
CA HIS A 407 10.38 -11.23 6.72
C HIS A 407 11.57 -11.87 7.46
N ARG A 408 12.32 -11.05 8.19
CA ARG A 408 13.53 -11.47 8.93
C ARG A 408 13.29 -11.59 10.44
N LYS A 409 12.16 -11.10 10.92
CA LYS A 409 11.71 -11.15 12.32
C LYS A 409 10.22 -11.47 12.36
N ALA A 410 9.66 -11.56 13.57
CA ALA A 410 8.26 -11.86 13.81
C ALA A 410 7.31 -10.98 12.98
N VAL A 411 6.27 -11.59 12.43
CA VAL A 411 5.20 -10.90 11.72
C VAL A 411 4.17 -10.45 12.73
N SER A 412 4.17 -9.16 13.04
CA SER A 412 3.31 -8.56 14.08
C SER A 412 1.86 -8.36 13.64
N TYR A 413 1.63 -8.06 12.36
CA TYR A 413 0.29 -7.82 11.82
C TYR A 413 0.11 -8.40 10.43
N VAL A 414 -1.12 -8.85 10.16
CA VAL A 414 -1.62 -9.18 8.82
C VAL A 414 -2.97 -8.48 8.61
N LYS A 415 -3.21 -7.94 7.42
CA LYS A 415 -4.47 -7.28 7.01
C LYS A 415 -4.71 -7.51 5.52
N PHE A 416 -5.92 -7.85 5.12
CA PHE A 416 -6.29 -7.97 3.71
C PHE A 416 -6.66 -6.62 3.12
N MET A 417 -6.08 -6.26 1.98
CA MET A 417 -6.52 -5.13 1.15
C MET A 417 -7.67 -5.54 0.22
N SER A 418 -7.66 -6.78 -0.21
CA SER A 418 -8.71 -7.41 -1.01
C SER A 418 -8.70 -8.93 -0.76
N SER A 419 -9.57 -9.68 -1.38
CA SER A 419 -9.56 -11.16 -1.29
C SER A 419 -8.25 -11.79 -1.78
N ASN A 420 -7.49 -11.09 -2.64
CA ASN A 420 -6.26 -11.59 -3.25
C ASN A 420 -5.00 -10.86 -2.78
N GLU A 421 -5.10 -9.71 -2.13
CA GLU A 421 -3.97 -8.91 -1.69
C GLU A 421 -3.89 -8.89 -0.15
N LEU A 422 -2.78 -9.37 0.39
CA LEU A 422 -2.51 -9.44 1.83
C LEU A 422 -1.30 -8.57 2.19
N ALA A 423 -1.49 -7.65 3.12
CA ALA A 423 -0.41 -6.86 3.70
C ALA A 423 0.06 -7.49 5.02
N SER A 424 1.37 -7.52 5.26
CA SER A 424 1.98 -7.95 6.51
C SER A 424 2.97 -6.91 7.01
N ALA A 425 3.06 -6.73 8.33
CA ALA A 425 4.06 -5.90 8.99
C ALA A 425 4.90 -6.74 9.96
N SER A 426 6.17 -6.39 10.08
CA SER A 426 7.12 -7.13 10.91
C SER A 426 8.01 -6.20 11.74
N THR A 427 8.51 -6.72 12.85
CA THR A 427 9.55 -6.08 13.66
C THR A 427 10.93 -6.02 12.98
N ASP A 428 11.04 -6.38 11.71
CA ASP A 428 12.20 -6.14 10.86
C ASP A 428 12.18 -4.75 10.19
N SER A 429 11.26 -3.85 10.58
CA SER A 429 11.04 -2.52 10.02
C SER A 429 10.64 -2.55 8.54
N THR A 430 9.98 -3.61 8.10
CA THR A 430 9.41 -3.72 6.75
C THR A 430 7.94 -4.12 6.80
N MET A 431 7.19 -3.65 5.82
CA MET A 431 5.90 -4.21 5.47
C MET A 431 5.99 -4.85 4.09
N ARG A 432 5.16 -5.84 3.84
CA ARG A 432 5.11 -6.55 2.56
C ARG A 432 3.69 -6.70 2.08
N LEU A 433 3.52 -6.64 0.78
CA LEU A 433 2.29 -6.95 0.09
C LEU A 433 2.48 -8.26 -0.69
N TRP A 434 1.52 -9.16 -0.56
CA TRP A 434 1.53 -10.49 -1.14
C TRP A 434 0.31 -10.69 -2.03
N ASP A 435 0.51 -11.39 -3.14
CA ASP A 435 -0.59 -11.98 -3.91
C ASP A 435 -0.90 -13.35 -3.31
N VAL A 436 -2.11 -13.50 -2.76
CA VAL A 436 -2.53 -14.71 -2.07
C VAL A 436 -2.78 -15.85 -3.04
N LYS A 437 -3.24 -15.55 -4.25
CA LYS A 437 -3.57 -16.54 -5.26
C LYS A 437 -2.31 -17.18 -5.87
N ASP A 438 -1.34 -16.33 -6.23
CA ASP A 438 -0.14 -16.77 -6.94
C ASP A 438 1.02 -17.06 -5.97
N ASN A 439 0.84 -16.84 -4.66
CA ASN A 439 1.86 -17.03 -3.60
C ASN A 439 3.16 -16.27 -3.88
N ILE A 440 3.06 -15.03 -4.34
CA ILE A 440 4.22 -14.21 -4.69
C ILE A 440 4.26 -12.90 -3.91
N PRO A 441 5.46 -12.40 -3.57
CA PRO A 441 5.61 -11.06 -3.02
C PRO A 441 5.38 -10.02 -4.12
N LEU A 442 4.46 -9.09 -3.88
CA LEU A 442 4.18 -7.99 -4.80
C LEU A 442 5.12 -6.81 -4.53
N ARG A 443 5.29 -6.43 -3.25
CA ARG A 443 6.10 -5.26 -2.87
C ARG A 443 6.59 -5.32 -1.44
N THR A 444 7.70 -4.63 -1.18
CA THR A 444 8.26 -4.42 0.17
C THR A 444 8.32 -2.92 0.44
N TYR A 445 7.75 -2.49 1.57
CA TYR A 445 7.71 -1.08 2.00
C TYR A 445 8.73 -0.84 3.10
N ARG A 446 9.41 0.31 3.03
CA ARG A 446 10.47 0.70 3.96
C ARG A 446 10.37 2.19 4.29
N GLY A 447 10.93 2.59 5.44
CA GLY A 447 11.00 3.99 5.86
C GLY A 447 10.55 4.20 7.31
N HIS A 448 9.64 3.38 7.83
CA HIS A 448 9.28 3.35 9.24
C HIS A 448 10.27 2.53 10.07
N THR A 449 10.32 2.79 11.37
CA THR A 449 11.13 2.02 12.34
C THR A 449 10.22 1.18 13.20
N ASN A 450 10.43 -0.14 13.20
CA ASN A 450 9.74 -1.08 14.08
C ASN A 450 10.67 -2.25 14.40
N GLU A 451 11.16 -2.32 15.65
CA GLU A 451 12.14 -3.32 16.08
C GLU A 451 11.63 -4.24 17.18
N ARG A 452 10.67 -3.78 18.01
CA ARG A 452 10.23 -4.47 19.22
C ARG A 452 8.73 -4.41 19.47
N ASN A 453 8.07 -3.26 19.19
CA ASN A 453 6.72 -2.98 19.61
C ASN A 453 5.67 -3.36 18.56
N PHE A 454 4.43 -3.54 19.00
CA PHE A 454 3.28 -3.55 18.12
C PHE A 454 2.91 -2.10 17.82
N VAL A 455 3.05 -1.68 16.58
CA VAL A 455 2.87 -0.27 16.15
C VAL A 455 1.60 -0.04 15.32
N GLY A 456 0.82 -1.09 15.11
CA GLY A 456 -0.40 -1.06 14.30
C GLY A 456 -0.15 -1.12 12.79
N LEU A 457 -1.10 -1.74 12.10
CA LEU A 457 -1.20 -1.83 10.64
C LEU A 457 -2.65 -1.67 10.25
N THR A 458 -2.92 -0.80 9.29
CA THR A 458 -4.25 -0.65 8.70
C THR A 458 -4.16 -0.44 7.20
N VAL A 459 -5.17 -0.86 6.49
CA VAL A 459 -5.20 -0.81 5.02
C VAL A 459 -6.56 -0.33 4.51
N ASN A 460 -6.56 0.28 3.34
CA ASN A 460 -7.76 0.45 2.51
C ASN A 460 -7.47 -0.09 1.10
N SER A 461 -8.32 0.19 0.12
CA SER A 461 -8.19 -0.31 -1.26
C SER A 461 -6.88 0.10 -1.97
N GLU A 462 -6.29 1.25 -1.62
CA GLU A 462 -5.14 1.84 -2.32
C GLU A 462 -3.92 2.12 -1.43
N TYR A 463 -4.13 2.27 -0.11
CA TYR A 463 -3.11 2.69 0.82
C TYR A 463 -2.92 1.72 1.99
N ILE A 464 -1.70 1.71 2.51
CA ILE A 464 -1.31 0.99 3.71
C ILE A 464 -0.78 2.01 4.71
N ALA A 465 -1.26 2.01 5.94
CA ALA A 465 -0.74 2.87 6.99
C ALA A 465 -0.22 2.05 8.17
N CYS A 466 0.89 2.48 8.74
CA CYS A 466 1.48 1.87 9.94
C CYS A 466 2.02 2.93 10.89
N GLY A 467 2.12 2.56 12.16
CA GLY A 467 2.87 3.31 13.15
C GLY A 467 4.37 3.06 13.09
N SER A 468 5.10 3.78 13.93
CA SER A 468 6.55 3.67 14.11
C SER A 468 6.93 3.82 15.58
N GLU A 469 8.07 3.25 15.95
CA GLU A 469 8.68 3.42 17.29
C GLU A 469 9.24 4.83 17.52
N ARG A 470 9.24 5.69 16.49
CA ARG A 470 9.62 7.10 16.60
C ARG A 470 8.44 8.06 16.80
N ASN A 471 7.30 7.55 17.22
CA ASN A 471 6.06 8.34 17.39
C ASN A 471 5.58 8.99 16.08
N GLU A 472 5.73 8.25 14.95
CA GLU A 472 5.37 8.70 13.60
C GLU A 472 4.37 7.75 12.96
N VAL A 473 3.46 8.28 12.17
CA VAL A 473 2.53 7.52 11.31
C VAL A 473 2.99 7.64 9.87
N PHE A 474 3.12 6.52 9.18
CA PHE A 474 3.51 6.46 7.78
C PHE A 474 2.36 5.92 6.94
N VAL A 475 2.16 6.53 5.77
CA VAL A 475 1.19 6.08 4.76
C VAL A 475 1.92 5.78 3.46
N TYR A 476 1.65 4.60 2.91
CA TYR A 476 2.22 4.12 1.67
C TYR A 476 1.11 3.88 0.66
N HIS A 477 1.36 4.25 -0.59
CA HIS A 477 0.51 3.80 -1.69
C HIS A 477 0.93 2.38 -2.09
N LYS A 478 -0.03 1.48 -2.37
CA LYS A 478 0.26 0.05 -2.64
C LYS A 478 1.25 -0.19 -3.79
N ALA A 479 1.37 0.74 -4.73
CA ALA A 479 2.29 0.63 -5.86
C ALA A 479 3.68 1.20 -5.59
N ILE A 480 3.96 1.84 -4.44
CA ILE A 480 5.20 2.59 -4.16
C ILE A 480 5.81 2.12 -2.85
N SER A 481 7.09 1.75 -2.87
CA SER A 481 7.80 1.16 -1.73
C SER A 481 8.20 2.14 -0.64
N LYS A 482 8.23 3.45 -0.94
CA LYS A 482 8.52 4.52 0.02
C LYS A 482 7.24 5.22 0.49
N PRO A 483 7.27 5.89 1.66
CA PRO A 483 6.11 6.61 2.17
C PRO A 483 5.60 7.67 1.17
N ALA A 484 4.29 7.71 0.97
CA ALA A 484 3.61 8.77 0.22
C ALA A 484 3.37 10.00 1.10
N ALA A 485 3.05 9.77 2.38
CA ALA A 485 2.89 10.80 3.42
C ALA A 485 3.29 10.24 4.78
N TRP A 486 3.69 11.13 5.70
CA TRP A 486 4.00 10.77 7.07
C TRP A 486 3.69 11.94 8.01
N TYR A 487 3.45 11.63 9.28
CA TYR A 487 3.15 12.61 10.32
C TYR A 487 3.85 12.22 11.62
N SER A 488 4.56 13.17 12.25
CA SER A 488 5.16 13.01 13.57
C SER A 488 4.24 13.61 14.63
N PHE A 489 3.92 12.83 15.68
CA PHE A 489 3.12 13.31 16.82
C PHE A 489 3.80 14.43 17.61
N GLY A 490 5.08 14.71 17.32
CA GLY A 490 5.89 15.68 18.04
C GLY A 490 6.43 15.10 19.36
N SER A 491 7.46 15.72 19.88
CA SER A 491 7.82 15.61 21.30
C SER A 491 7.02 16.69 22.01
N ASP A 492 6.15 16.33 22.94
CA ASP A 492 5.63 17.28 23.93
C ASP A 492 6.84 17.84 24.69
N ARG A 493 7.35 18.97 24.18
CA ARG A 493 8.50 19.71 24.75
C ARG A 493 8.06 20.51 25.96
N ASN A 494 7.52 19.86 26.94
CA ASN A 494 7.45 20.39 28.30
C ASN A 494 8.10 19.36 29.22
N GLU A 495 9.43 19.35 29.15
CA GLU A 495 10.23 18.45 29.93
C GLU A 495 10.99 19.05 31.00
N SER A 496 10.71 18.58 32.08
CA SER A 496 11.62 18.40 33.19
C SER A 496 11.30 17.02 33.73
N ASP A 497 11.91 15.98 33.20
CA ASP A 497 12.28 14.81 34.02
C ASP A 497 12.76 13.66 33.11
N GLY A 498 14.02 13.31 33.30
CA GLY A 498 14.77 12.35 32.50
C GLY A 498 14.49 10.90 32.87
N GLU A 499 13.35 10.34 32.52
CA GLU A 499 13.12 8.88 32.54
C GLU A 499 11.82 8.46 31.83
N ARG A 500 11.35 9.20 30.81
CA ARG A 500 10.23 8.72 29.99
C ARG A 500 10.77 7.95 28.79
N GLY A 501 10.48 6.65 28.77
CA GLY A 501 10.78 5.78 27.64
C GLY A 501 10.28 6.37 26.31
N ALA A 502 10.96 6.08 25.23
CA ALA A 502 10.63 6.59 23.90
C ALA A 502 9.16 6.35 23.57
N CYS A 503 8.42 7.42 23.23
CA CYS A 503 7.04 7.33 22.80
C CYS A 503 6.96 6.64 21.41
N PHE A 504 5.96 5.81 21.21
CA PHE A 504 5.72 5.13 19.95
C PHE A 504 4.24 5.13 19.58
N ILE A 505 3.92 4.98 18.32
CA ILE A 505 2.56 4.76 17.85
C ILE A 505 2.18 3.32 18.18
N SER A 506 1.08 3.13 18.89
CA SER A 506 0.64 1.82 19.37
C SER A 506 -0.54 1.24 18.58
N ALA A 507 -1.36 2.08 17.95
CA ALA A 507 -2.48 1.63 17.13
C ALA A 507 -2.76 2.62 16.01
N VAL A 508 -3.17 2.10 14.84
CA VAL A 508 -3.67 2.85 13.70
C VAL A 508 -4.88 2.15 13.11
N CYS A 509 -5.89 2.92 12.70
CA CYS A 509 -7.09 2.38 12.05
C CYS A 509 -7.58 3.35 10.98
N TRP A 510 -7.83 2.83 9.79
CA TRP A 510 -8.39 3.58 8.67
C TRP A 510 -9.91 3.64 8.77
N LYS A 511 -10.49 4.81 8.50
CA LYS A 511 -11.94 4.95 8.36
C LYS A 511 -12.33 4.52 6.94
N SER A 512 -12.59 3.22 6.74
CA SER A 512 -12.92 2.57 5.45
C SER A 512 -12.31 3.26 4.21
N ASP A 513 -13.10 3.64 3.22
CA ASP A 513 -12.64 4.28 1.98
C ASP A 513 -12.46 5.81 2.07
N SER A 514 -12.42 6.36 3.29
CA SER A 514 -12.19 7.79 3.50
C SER A 514 -10.70 8.14 3.52
N SER A 515 -10.38 9.43 3.59
CA SER A 515 -9.01 9.93 3.80
C SER A 515 -8.60 9.96 5.28
N ALA A 516 -9.48 9.59 6.21
CA ALA A 516 -9.27 9.73 7.64
C ALA A 516 -8.66 8.48 8.27
N ILE A 517 -7.67 8.69 9.15
CA ILE A 517 -6.98 7.66 9.92
C ILE A 517 -7.03 8.05 11.39
N LEU A 518 -7.45 7.13 12.24
CA LEU A 518 -7.25 7.23 13.69
C LEU A 518 -5.89 6.66 14.05
N SER A 519 -5.15 7.37 14.87
CA SER A 519 -3.86 6.89 15.38
C SER A 519 -3.71 7.22 16.86
N ALA A 520 -3.21 6.26 17.63
CA ALA A 520 -2.93 6.41 19.05
C ALA A 520 -1.45 6.17 19.34
N ASN A 521 -0.90 6.92 20.29
CA ASN A 521 0.45 6.70 20.79
C ASN A 521 0.47 5.99 22.15
N SER A 522 1.65 5.62 22.62
CA SER A 522 1.87 4.94 23.89
C SER A 522 1.50 5.77 25.14
N LEU A 523 1.27 7.07 24.99
CA LEU A 523 0.82 7.97 26.07
C LEU A 523 -0.72 8.08 26.15
N GLY A 524 -1.46 7.47 25.21
CA GLY A 524 -2.92 7.55 25.17
C GLY A 524 -3.45 8.80 24.44
N THR A 525 -2.59 9.53 23.72
CA THR A 525 -3.04 10.59 22.81
C THR A 525 -3.55 9.96 21.53
N ILE A 526 -4.76 10.33 21.13
CA ILE A 526 -5.41 9.87 19.90
C ILE A 526 -5.55 11.06 18.96
N LYS A 527 -5.14 10.88 17.72
CA LYS A 527 -5.29 11.89 16.66
C LYS A 527 -6.11 11.34 15.51
N VAL A 528 -7.02 12.17 15.02
CA VAL A 528 -7.68 11.99 13.73
C VAL A 528 -6.83 12.68 12.69
N LEU A 529 -6.21 11.91 11.81
CA LEU A 529 -5.38 12.39 10.71
C LEU A 529 -6.15 12.26 9.41
N SER A 530 -6.03 13.25 8.52
CA SER A 530 -6.61 13.18 7.18
C SER A 530 -5.52 13.35 6.13
N LEU A 531 -5.59 12.55 5.08
CA LEU A 531 -4.77 12.74 3.89
C LEU A 531 -5.20 14.00 3.16
N ALA A 532 -4.25 14.92 2.92
CA ALA A 532 -4.45 16.17 2.20
C ALA A 532 -3.55 16.26 0.97
N ALA A 533 -4.02 17.01 -0.03
CA ALA A 533 -3.31 17.27 -1.27
C ALA A 533 -2.14 18.25 -1.10
#